data_82e19340f3a807e8ed6d3a84403bfde1
#
_entry.id   82e19340f3a807e8ed6d3a84403bfde1
#
_cell.length_a   1.000
_cell.length_b   1.000
_cell.length_c   1.000
_cell.angle_alpha   90.00
_cell.angle_beta   90.00
_cell.angle_gamma   90.00
#
_symmetry.space_group_name_H-M   'P 1'
#
loop_
_entity.id
_entity.type
_entity.pdbx_description
1 polymer ?
#
loop_
_entity_poly.entity_id
_entity_poly.type
_entity_poly.pdbx_seq_one_letter_code
_entity_poly.pdbx_strand_id
1 'polypeptide(L)'
;MGYSFGDFSGHVALITGGAGGLGSEAGLWLAAAGAQVVLADVDADALEHTAKRFGELVPGAPPLRPAQVDVTDSTSVRGLMRDVAASAGRLDVLVTSHGFPRDHRLLEMTDEEWSAVVEVCLTGTFICVREAARIMVERGYGRIVTLASRAWHGNPGQANYSAAKAGVVGLTKSVAKELGRSGITANAVAPGLIETASLRDLERFEQIAERARRDNSIKRIGEPSDVAAAIMYLASPEAGFVTGEVLHVSGGRFS
;
A
#
# COMPACT_ATOMS: atom_id res chain seq x y z
N MET A 1 21.44 24.84 3.13
CA MET A 1 20.28 23.96 3.31
C MET A 1 20.71 22.56 2.95
N GLY A 2 20.81 21.65 3.93
CA GLY A 2 21.10 20.25 3.66
C GLY A 2 19.86 19.62 3.01
N TYR A 3 20.00 19.05 1.83
CA TYR A 3 18.94 18.24 1.24
C TYR A 3 18.95 16.87 1.96
N SER A 4 17.96 16.63 2.80
CA SER A 4 17.72 15.34 3.45
C SER A 4 16.56 14.69 2.71
N PHE A 5 16.86 13.96 1.64
CA PHE A 5 15.87 13.17 0.91
C PHE A 5 15.26 12.12 1.83
N GLY A 6 13.94 12.13 1.95
CA GLY A 6 13.25 11.15 2.77
C GLY A 6 13.25 11.43 4.27
N ASP A 7 13.37 12.69 4.70
CA ASP A 7 13.08 13.06 6.09
C ASP A 7 11.56 13.19 6.28
N PHE A 8 11.00 12.32 7.12
CA PHE A 8 9.59 12.31 7.47
C PHE A 8 9.32 12.77 8.91
N SER A 9 10.28 13.44 9.52
CA SER A 9 10.11 14.00 10.87
C SER A 9 8.90 14.93 10.93
N GLY A 10 8.00 14.68 11.88
CA GLY A 10 6.76 15.42 12.05
C GLY A 10 5.63 15.04 11.08
N HIS A 11 5.83 14.06 10.19
CA HIS A 11 4.76 13.50 9.37
C HIS A 11 4.03 12.37 10.10
N VAL A 12 2.76 12.21 9.77
CA VAL A 12 1.91 11.10 10.22
C VAL A 12 1.53 10.25 9.01
N ALA A 13 1.89 8.98 9.06
CA ALA A 13 1.61 8.02 8.00
C ALA A 13 0.64 6.94 8.49
N LEU A 14 -0.40 6.66 7.71
CA LEU A 14 -1.32 5.55 7.90
C LEU A 14 -1.12 4.52 6.79
N ILE A 15 -0.94 3.27 7.17
CA ILE A 15 -0.74 2.17 6.24
C ILE A 15 -1.78 1.09 6.52
N THR A 16 -2.71 0.88 5.58
CA THR A 16 -3.66 -0.23 5.64
C THR A 16 -3.08 -1.49 4.99
N GLY A 17 -3.45 -2.68 5.48
CA GLY A 17 -2.71 -3.90 5.16
C GLY A 17 -1.31 -3.89 5.84
N GLY A 18 -1.24 -3.23 7.00
CA GLY A 18 0.01 -2.95 7.71
C GLY A 18 0.69 -4.17 8.33
N ALA A 19 -0.04 -5.27 8.54
CA ALA A 19 0.51 -6.54 8.97
C ALA A 19 1.11 -7.36 7.81
N GLY A 20 0.72 -7.06 6.57
CA GLY A 20 1.24 -7.72 5.37
C GLY A 20 2.69 -7.33 5.04
N GLY A 21 3.40 -8.20 4.29
CA GLY A 21 4.83 -8.02 4.02
C GLY A 21 5.21 -6.69 3.34
N LEU A 22 4.39 -6.15 2.45
CA LEU A 22 4.66 -4.86 1.79
C LEU A 22 4.30 -3.67 2.68
N GLY A 23 3.16 -3.74 3.38
CA GLY A 23 2.70 -2.68 4.27
C GLY A 23 3.61 -2.53 5.49
N SER A 24 4.01 -3.64 6.11
CA SER A 24 4.93 -3.63 7.24
C SER A 24 6.31 -3.06 6.88
N GLU A 25 6.84 -3.44 5.71
CA GLU A 25 8.13 -2.92 5.23
C GLU A 25 8.07 -1.41 4.94
N ALA A 26 6.99 -0.94 4.30
CA ALA A 26 6.77 0.49 4.08
C ALA A 26 6.67 1.26 5.42
N GLY A 27 5.98 0.69 6.40
CA GLY A 27 5.88 1.26 7.74
C GLY A 27 7.21 1.33 8.45
N LEU A 28 8.01 0.28 8.35
CA LEU A 28 9.37 0.23 8.87
C LEU A 28 10.23 1.39 8.32
N TRP A 29 10.23 1.57 7.02
CA TRP A 29 11.03 2.60 6.36
C TRP A 29 10.56 4.01 6.71
N LEU A 30 9.24 4.27 6.71
CA LEU A 30 8.67 5.57 7.07
C LEU A 30 9.00 5.94 8.52
N ALA A 31 8.88 5.00 9.44
CA ALA A 31 9.20 5.26 10.84
C ALA A 31 10.72 5.41 11.08
N ALA A 32 11.56 4.63 10.39
CA ALA A 32 13.02 4.81 10.41
C ALA A 32 13.44 6.19 9.88
N ALA A 33 12.63 6.78 8.98
CA ALA A 33 12.80 8.13 8.46
C ALA A 33 12.14 9.22 9.33
N GLY A 34 11.63 8.88 10.52
CA GLY A 34 11.12 9.82 11.52
C GLY A 34 9.61 10.06 11.51
N ALA A 35 8.85 9.37 10.66
CA ALA A 35 7.39 9.49 10.66
C ALA A 35 6.77 8.84 11.90
N GLN A 36 5.64 9.41 12.37
CA GLN A 36 4.71 8.69 13.25
C GLN A 36 3.86 7.76 12.37
N VAL A 37 3.96 6.46 12.59
CA VAL A 37 3.31 5.47 11.74
C VAL A 37 2.20 4.74 12.46
N VAL A 38 1.01 4.74 11.84
CA VAL A 38 -0.12 3.88 12.22
C VAL A 38 -0.19 2.73 11.22
N LEU A 39 -0.03 1.50 11.71
CA LEU A 39 -0.27 0.29 10.94
C LEU A 39 -1.69 -0.20 11.20
N ALA A 40 -2.48 -0.34 10.16
CA ALA A 40 -3.87 -0.75 10.24
C ALA A 40 -4.10 -2.05 9.46
N ASP A 41 -4.74 -3.03 10.08
CA ASP A 41 -5.09 -4.31 9.48
C ASP A 41 -6.33 -4.89 10.17
N VAL A 42 -6.95 -5.89 9.55
CA VAL A 42 -8.02 -6.65 10.18
C VAL A 42 -7.48 -7.63 11.24
N ASP A 43 -6.23 -8.10 11.07
CA ASP A 43 -5.55 -9.03 11.96
C ASP A 43 -4.79 -8.28 13.06
N ALA A 44 -5.40 -8.17 14.23
CA ALA A 44 -4.84 -7.48 15.38
C ALA A 44 -3.56 -8.18 15.92
N ASP A 45 -3.53 -9.51 15.94
CA ASP A 45 -2.41 -10.28 16.47
C ASP A 45 -1.17 -10.11 15.57
N ALA A 46 -1.37 -10.15 14.25
CA ALA A 46 -0.30 -9.90 13.28
C ALA A 46 0.23 -8.46 13.36
N LEU A 47 -0.64 -7.47 13.63
CA LEU A 47 -0.23 -6.07 13.85
C LEU A 47 0.65 -5.93 15.09
N GLU A 48 0.27 -6.53 16.22
CA GLU A 48 1.06 -6.47 17.46
C GLU A 48 2.42 -7.13 17.28
N HIS A 49 2.46 -8.29 16.62
CA HIS A 49 3.72 -8.95 16.28
C HIS A 49 4.63 -8.06 15.42
N THR A 50 4.06 -7.41 14.40
CA THR A 50 4.78 -6.48 13.52
C THR A 50 5.33 -5.28 14.29
N ALA A 51 4.51 -4.66 15.16
CA ALA A 51 4.92 -3.51 15.96
C ALA A 51 6.05 -3.85 16.95
N LYS A 52 5.98 -5.03 17.58
CA LYS A 52 7.03 -5.53 18.47
C LYS A 52 8.35 -5.74 17.73
N ARG A 53 8.30 -6.45 16.61
CA ARG A 53 9.47 -6.71 15.76
C ARG A 53 10.12 -5.39 15.28
N PHE A 54 9.31 -4.39 14.98
CA PHE A 54 9.81 -3.07 14.60
C PHE A 54 10.65 -2.42 15.71
N GLY A 55 10.15 -2.41 16.94
CA GLY A 55 10.88 -1.84 18.09
C GLY A 55 12.26 -2.49 18.32
N GLU A 56 12.38 -3.78 17.94
CA GLU A 56 13.65 -4.51 18.01
C GLU A 56 14.60 -4.13 16.85
N LEU A 57 14.06 -3.88 15.66
CA LEU A 57 14.85 -3.61 14.45
C LEU A 57 15.34 -2.17 14.34
N VAL A 58 14.58 -1.20 14.85
CA VAL A 58 14.91 0.23 14.74
C VAL A 58 14.79 0.89 16.12
N PRO A 59 15.76 0.62 17.02
CA PRO A 59 15.78 1.23 18.34
C PRO A 59 15.85 2.76 18.23
N GLY A 60 14.94 3.47 18.92
CA GLY A 60 14.89 4.93 18.93
C GLY A 60 14.03 5.57 17.86
N ALA A 61 13.48 4.84 16.91
CA ALA A 61 12.43 5.35 16.03
C ALA A 61 11.11 5.54 16.80
N PRO A 62 10.22 6.43 16.33
CA PRO A 62 8.87 6.52 16.88
C PRO A 62 8.20 5.15 16.84
N PRO A 63 7.54 4.71 17.93
CA PRO A 63 6.90 3.40 17.96
C PRO A 63 5.79 3.32 16.91
N LEU A 64 5.70 2.18 16.24
CA LEU A 64 4.55 1.88 15.38
C LEU A 64 3.29 1.75 16.25
N ARG A 65 2.20 2.40 15.81
CA ARG A 65 0.90 2.29 16.44
C ARG A 65 0.04 1.27 15.71
N PRO A 66 -0.26 0.10 16.26
CA PRO A 66 -1.21 -0.85 15.68
C PRO A 66 -2.65 -0.32 15.82
N ALA A 67 -3.47 -0.55 14.79
CA ALA A 67 -4.88 -0.20 14.80
C ALA A 67 -5.69 -1.24 14.01
N GLN A 68 -6.61 -1.92 14.66
CA GLN A 68 -7.49 -2.88 13.98
C GLN A 68 -8.50 -2.12 13.11
N VAL A 69 -8.65 -2.54 11.84
CA VAL A 69 -9.62 -1.96 10.90
C VAL A 69 -10.09 -3.00 9.87
N ASP A 70 -11.38 -3.03 9.63
CA ASP A 70 -11.94 -3.65 8.43
C ASP A 70 -12.12 -2.55 7.36
N VAL A 71 -11.34 -2.62 6.28
CA VAL A 71 -11.37 -1.63 5.19
C VAL A 71 -12.66 -1.68 4.38
N THR A 72 -13.43 -2.77 4.46
CA THR A 72 -14.72 -2.92 3.78
C THR A 72 -15.86 -2.24 4.55
N ASP A 73 -15.67 -1.97 5.85
CA ASP A 73 -16.61 -1.23 6.68
C ASP A 73 -16.26 0.26 6.76
N SER A 74 -17.06 1.08 6.09
CA SER A 74 -16.91 2.55 6.13
C SER A 74 -16.98 3.13 7.54
N THR A 75 -17.66 2.47 8.49
CA THR A 75 -17.74 2.94 9.88
C THR A 75 -16.44 2.66 10.63
N SER A 76 -15.87 1.47 10.42
CA SER A 76 -14.56 1.10 10.95
C SER A 76 -13.47 2.07 10.45
N VAL A 77 -13.43 2.32 9.14
CA VAL A 77 -12.45 3.26 8.55
C VAL A 77 -12.63 4.68 9.07
N ARG A 78 -13.88 5.20 9.18
CA ARG A 78 -14.12 6.53 9.77
C ARG A 78 -13.70 6.60 11.24
N GLY A 79 -13.87 5.53 11.99
CA GLY A 79 -13.38 5.42 13.38
C GLY A 79 -11.86 5.60 13.42
N LEU A 80 -11.13 4.81 12.63
CA LEU A 80 -9.69 4.88 12.51
C LEU A 80 -9.21 6.30 12.14
N MET A 81 -9.83 6.93 11.13
CA MET A 81 -9.44 8.28 10.70
C MET A 81 -9.67 9.35 11.78
N ARG A 82 -10.77 9.24 12.56
CA ARG A 82 -11.00 10.12 13.73
C ARG A 82 -9.91 9.94 14.78
N ASP A 83 -9.51 8.70 15.07
CA ASP A 83 -8.49 8.40 16.07
C ASP A 83 -7.11 8.90 15.65
N VAL A 84 -6.78 8.82 14.36
CA VAL A 84 -5.56 9.40 13.81
C VAL A 84 -5.59 10.92 13.91
N ALA A 85 -6.68 11.56 13.51
CA ALA A 85 -6.85 13.01 13.58
C ALA A 85 -6.82 13.52 15.03
N ALA A 86 -7.49 12.81 15.97
CA ALA A 86 -7.53 13.20 17.37
C ALA A 86 -6.17 13.07 18.07
N SER A 87 -5.38 12.04 17.73
CA SER A 87 -4.10 11.77 18.39
C SER A 87 -2.95 12.61 17.84
N ALA A 88 -2.93 12.89 16.52
CA ALA A 88 -1.82 13.54 15.85
C ALA A 88 -2.18 14.90 15.21
N GLY A 89 -3.47 15.24 15.13
CA GLY A 89 -3.95 16.48 14.52
C GLY A 89 -3.73 16.57 12.99
N ARG A 90 -3.22 15.49 12.39
CA ARG A 90 -2.84 15.46 10.96
C ARG A 90 -2.78 14.04 10.40
N LEU A 91 -2.89 13.93 9.10
CA LEU A 91 -2.54 12.77 8.30
C LEU A 91 -1.85 13.26 7.03
N ASP A 92 -0.59 12.89 6.84
CA ASP A 92 0.24 13.37 5.73
C ASP A 92 0.43 12.35 4.63
N VAL A 93 0.51 11.07 5.02
CA VAL A 93 0.73 9.96 4.10
C VAL A 93 -0.34 8.88 4.33
N LEU A 94 -1.00 8.47 3.26
CA LEU A 94 -1.80 7.26 3.23
C LEU A 94 -1.17 6.25 2.28
N VAL A 95 -0.91 5.04 2.76
CA VAL A 95 -0.54 3.90 1.93
C VAL A 95 -1.64 2.84 2.02
N THR A 96 -2.28 2.49 0.91
CA THR A 96 -3.25 1.39 0.88
C THR A 96 -2.58 0.12 0.35
N SER A 97 -2.13 -0.75 1.26
CA SER A 97 -1.41 -1.99 0.95
C SER A 97 -2.24 -3.26 1.18
N HIS A 98 -3.49 -3.10 1.59
CA HIS A 98 -4.41 -4.24 1.77
C HIS A 98 -4.83 -4.87 0.44
N GLY A 99 -5.11 -6.16 0.49
CA GLY A 99 -5.61 -6.92 -0.64
C GLY A 99 -4.97 -8.29 -0.76
N PHE A 100 -5.69 -9.18 -1.43
CA PHE A 100 -5.27 -10.56 -1.66
C PHE A 100 -5.78 -11.04 -3.01
N PRO A 101 -5.05 -11.90 -3.73
CA PRO A 101 -5.57 -12.61 -4.89
C PRO A 101 -6.40 -13.82 -4.45
N ARG A 102 -7.43 -14.16 -5.22
CA ARG A 102 -8.13 -15.44 -5.15
C ARG A 102 -8.24 -15.99 -6.56
N ASP A 103 -7.31 -16.90 -6.86
CA ASP A 103 -7.04 -17.33 -8.23
C ASP A 103 -7.97 -18.48 -8.62
N HIS A 104 -8.83 -18.22 -9.62
CA HIS A 104 -9.61 -19.24 -10.33
C HIS A 104 -9.73 -18.85 -11.81
N ARG A 105 -9.87 -19.88 -12.68
CA ARG A 105 -10.16 -19.62 -14.09
C ARG A 105 -11.52 -18.95 -14.22
N LEU A 106 -11.68 -18.11 -15.23
CA LEU A 106 -12.90 -17.28 -15.41
C LEU A 106 -14.20 -18.09 -15.32
N LEU A 107 -14.25 -19.27 -15.96
CA LEU A 107 -15.46 -20.12 -15.99
C LEU A 107 -15.71 -20.89 -14.68
N GLU A 108 -14.75 -20.88 -13.75
CA GLU A 108 -14.80 -21.59 -12.47
C GLU A 108 -14.88 -20.60 -11.29
N MET A 109 -14.66 -19.30 -11.54
CA MET A 109 -14.71 -18.26 -10.53
C MET A 109 -16.14 -18.03 -10.08
N THR A 110 -16.38 -18.07 -8.75
CA THR A 110 -17.71 -17.79 -8.20
C THR A 110 -17.93 -16.29 -7.99
N ASP A 111 -19.21 -15.89 -7.86
CA ASP A 111 -19.58 -14.51 -7.57
C ASP A 111 -19.05 -14.04 -6.21
N GLU A 112 -18.96 -14.95 -5.23
CA GLU A 112 -18.41 -14.68 -3.90
C GLU A 112 -16.91 -14.42 -3.96
N GLU A 113 -16.16 -15.20 -4.75
CA GLU A 113 -14.71 -14.99 -4.95
C GLU A 113 -14.42 -13.69 -5.68
N TRP A 114 -15.25 -13.36 -6.67
CA TRP A 114 -15.20 -12.06 -7.33
C TRP A 114 -15.44 -10.92 -6.33
N SER A 115 -16.56 -10.98 -5.62
CA SER A 115 -17.02 -9.93 -4.71
C SER A 115 -16.03 -9.71 -3.56
N ALA A 116 -15.53 -10.78 -2.94
CA ALA A 116 -14.59 -10.68 -1.83
C ALA A 116 -13.28 -9.94 -2.23
N VAL A 117 -12.76 -10.19 -3.43
CA VAL A 117 -11.54 -9.53 -3.91
C VAL A 117 -11.81 -8.07 -4.28
N VAL A 118 -12.93 -7.78 -4.96
CA VAL A 118 -13.29 -6.42 -5.36
C VAL A 118 -13.59 -5.56 -4.12
N GLU A 119 -14.32 -6.09 -3.15
CA GLU A 119 -14.65 -5.39 -1.91
C GLU A 119 -13.40 -4.97 -1.14
N VAL A 120 -12.47 -5.89 -0.91
CA VAL A 120 -11.25 -5.55 -0.19
C VAL A 120 -10.33 -4.68 -1.04
N CYS A 121 -9.96 -5.13 -2.25
CA CYS A 121 -8.90 -4.50 -3.01
C CYS A 121 -9.29 -3.14 -3.63
N LEU A 122 -10.55 -2.96 -4.02
CA LEU A 122 -11.01 -1.74 -4.70
C LEU A 122 -11.92 -0.89 -3.83
N THR A 123 -13.04 -1.44 -3.32
CA THR A 123 -13.97 -0.69 -2.49
C THR A 123 -13.30 -0.24 -1.20
N GLY A 124 -12.52 -1.10 -0.53
CA GLY A 124 -11.76 -0.74 0.66
C GLY A 124 -10.72 0.35 0.39
N THR A 125 -10.02 0.28 -0.74
CA THR A 125 -9.09 1.36 -1.16
C THR A 125 -9.83 2.68 -1.35
N PHE A 126 -10.97 2.68 -2.03
CA PHE A 126 -11.81 3.88 -2.20
C PHE A 126 -12.24 4.47 -0.85
N ILE A 127 -12.72 3.64 0.08
CA ILE A 127 -13.17 4.10 1.40
C ILE A 127 -12.00 4.77 2.15
N CYS A 128 -10.84 4.10 2.21
CA CYS A 128 -9.65 4.63 2.88
C CYS A 128 -9.17 5.95 2.27
N VAL A 129 -9.08 6.02 0.94
CA VAL A 129 -8.66 7.24 0.22
C VAL A 129 -9.63 8.38 0.46
N ARG A 130 -10.94 8.13 0.38
CA ARG A 130 -11.97 9.16 0.61
C ARG A 130 -11.90 9.75 2.02
N GLU A 131 -11.80 8.90 3.04
CA GLU A 131 -11.80 9.38 4.43
C GLU A 131 -10.47 10.05 4.79
N ALA A 132 -9.32 9.58 4.29
CA ALA A 132 -8.04 10.26 4.44
C ALA A 132 -8.02 11.61 3.75
N ALA A 133 -8.55 11.69 2.53
CA ALA A 133 -8.62 12.94 1.76
C ALA A 133 -9.35 14.06 2.50
N ARG A 134 -10.39 13.75 3.29
CA ARG A 134 -11.10 14.75 4.12
C ARG A 134 -10.15 15.46 5.08
N ILE A 135 -9.28 14.73 5.75
CA ILE A 135 -8.29 15.28 6.69
C ILE A 135 -7.21 16.06 5.93
N MET A 136 -6.72 15.51 4.82
CA MET A 136 -5.64 16.09 4.03
C MET A 136 -6.05 17.42 3.38
N VAL A 137 -7.29 17.52 2.87
CA VAL A 137 -7.82 18.74 2.23
C VAL A 137 -7.88 19.92 3.20
N GLU A 138 -8.29 19.68 4.45
CA GLU A 138 -8.34 20.72 5.49
C GLU A 138 -6.96 21.32 5.78
N ARG A 139 -5.89 20.54 5.55
CA ARG A 139 -4.50 20.97 5.79
C ARG A 139 -3.78 21.47 4.54
N GLY A 140 -4.35 21.27 3.36
CA GLY A 140 -3.69 21.62 2.09
C GLY A 140 -2.44 20.78 1.78
N TYR A 141 -2.33 19.56 2.34
CA TYR A 141 -1.21 18.66 2.13
C TYR A 141 -1.64 17.20 2.25
N GLY A 142 -1.13 16.35 1.37
CA GLY A 142 -1.30 14.92 1.45
C GLY A 142 -0.51 14.15 0.39
N ARG A 143 -0.12 12.93 0.74
CA ARG A 143 0.51 11.96 -0.16
C ARG A 143 -0.26 10.66 -0.07
N ILE A 144 -0.91 10.28 -1.16
CA ILE A 144 -1.69 9.04 -1.26
C ILE A 144 -0.92 8.09 -2.17
N VAL A 145 -0.54 6.95 -1.65
CA VAL A 145 0.14 5.88 -2.40
C VAL A 145 -0.71 4.62 -2.34
N THR A 146 -1.26 4.22 -3.47
CA THR A 146 -2.08 3.01 -3.56
C THR A 146 -1.25 1.84 -4.09
N LEU A 147 -1.45 0.64 -3.53
CA LEU A 147 -0.84 -0.58 -4.08
C LEU A 147 -1.75 -1.17 -5.16
N ALA A 148 -1.35 -0.96 -6.41
CA ALA A 148 -1.84 -1.71 -7.55
C ALA A 148 -1.14 -3.08 -7.61
N SER A 149 -0.93 -3.62 -8.77
CA SER A 149 -0.16 -4.84 -9.05
C SER A 149 0.12 -4.88 -10.55
N ARG A 150 1.18 -5.52 -11.00
CA ARG A 150 1.36 -5.84 -12.41
C ARG A 150 0.12 -6.55 -13.02
N ALA A 151 -0.65 -7.24 -12.19
CA ALA A 151 -1.88 -7.92 -12.60
C ALA A 151 -2.95 -6.97 -13.18
N TRP A 152 -2.85 -5.64 -13.01
CA TRP A 152 -3.78 -4.68 -13.61
C TRP A 152 -3.75 -4.68 -15.15
N HIS A 153 -2.70 -5.22 -15.76
CA HIS A 153 -2.63 -5.48 -17.22
C HIS A 153 -3.39 -6.74 -17.65
N GLY A 154 -3.88 -7.53 -16.69
CA GLY A 154 -4.49 -8.83 -16.90
C GLY A 154 -3.53 -9.96 -16.54
N ASN A 155 -4.02 -10.93 -15.77
CA ASN A 155 -3.30 -12.15 -15.44
C ASN A 155 -4.25 -13.34 -15.52
N PRO A 156 -3.95 -14.39 -16.29
CA PRO A 156 -4.80 -15.57 -16.38
C PRO A 156 -5.08 -16.17 -15.00
N GLY A 157 -6.35 -16.44 -14.71
CA GLY A 157 -6.80 -16.95 -13.42
C GLY A 157 -7.05 -15.88 -12.34
N GLN A 158 -6.85 -14.61 -12.65
CA GLN A 158 -7.00 -13.49 -11.72
C GLN A 158 -7.97 -12.41 -12.24
N ALA A 159 -9.07 -12.80 -12.86
CA ALA A 159 -10.01 -11.81 -13.42
C ALA A 159 -10.52 -10.81 -12.38
N ASN A 160 -10.88 -11.28 -11.17
CA ASN A 160 -11.28 -10.46 -10.02
C ASN A 160 -10.17 -9.49 -9.58
N TYR A 161 -8.98 -10.01 -9.34
CA TYR A 161 -7.85 -9.23 -8.84
C TYR A 161 -7.31 -8.24 -9.89
N SER A 162 -7.25 -8.67 -11.15
CA SER A 162 -6.86 -7.81 -12.26
C SER A 162 -7.83 -6.64 -12.45
N ALA A 163 -9.14 -6.91 -12.41
CA ALA A 163 -10.17 -5.88 -12.49
C ALA A 163 -10.08 -4.92 -11.29
N ALA A 164 -9.96 -5.43 -10.07
CA ALA A 164 -9.82 -4.61 -8.88
C ALA A 164 -8.58 -3.71 -8.93
N LYS A 165 -7.41 -4.26 -9.31
CA LYS A 165 -6.16 -3.48 -9.38
C LYS A 165 -6.12 -2.50 -10.56
N ALA A 166 -6.81 -2.80 -11.67
CA ALA A 166 -7.07 -1.81 -12.74
C ALA A 166 -7.99 -0.69 -12.25
N GLY A 167 -9.03 -1.02 -11.47
CA GLY A 167 -9.90 -0.06 -10.80
C GLY A 167 -9.13 0.86 -9.84
N VAL A 168 -8.19 0.32 -9.07
CA VAL A 168 -7.30 1.11 -8.18
C VAL A 168 -6.48 2.12 -8.98
N VAL A 169 -5.95 1.75 -10.14
CA VAL A 169 -5.23 2.68 -11.03
C VAL A 169 -6.14 3.79 -11.52
N GLY A 170 -7.36 3.45 -11.97
CA GLY A 170 -8.36 4.44 -12.40
C GLY A 170 -8.76 5.39 -11.27
N LEU A 171 -9.04 4.86 -10.07
CA LEU A 171 -9.34 5.63 -8.87
C LEU A 171 -8.19 6.60 -8.54
N THR A 172 -6.96 6.12 -8.51
CA THR A 172 -5.78 6.94 -8.21
C THR A 172 -5.64 8.13 -9.15
N LYS A 173 -5.82 7.91 -10.46
CA LYS A 173 -5.76 8.98 -11.47
C LYS A 173 -6.89 10.00 -11.32
N SER A 174 -8.09 9.55 -10.93
CA SER A 174 -9.22 10.47 -10.65
C SER A 174 -8.93 11.34 -9.43
N VAL A 175 -8.50 10.72 -8.32
CA VAL A 175 -8.13 11.40 -7.07
C VAL A 175 -7.02 12.42 -7.30
N ALA A 176 -5.99 12.07 -8.09
CA ALA A 176 -4.89 12.96 -8.44
C ALA A 176 -5.39 14.26 -9.11
N LYS A 177 -6.33 14.13 -10.06
CA LYS A 177 -6.90 15.28 -10.77
C LYS A 177 -7.82 16.13 -9.90
N GLU A 178 -8.61 15.49 -9.03
CA GLU A 178 -9.54 16.19 -8.15
C GLU A 178 -8.85 16.96 -7.03
N LEU A 179 -7.85 16.34 -6.40
CA LEU A 179 -7.25 16.85 -5.17
C LEU A 179 -5.93 17.61 -5.37
N GLY A 180 -5.38 17.64 -6.59
CA GLY A 180 -4.10 18.31 -6.88
C GLY A 180 -4.10 19.80 -6.49
N ARG A 181 -5.22 20.52 -6.72
CA ARG A 181 -5.39 21.92 -6.30
C ARG A 181 -5.40 22.12 -4.77
N SER A 182 -5.61 21.07 -4.01
CA SER A 182 -5.56 21.04 -2.54
C SER A 182 -4.18 20.61 -2.01
N GLY A 183 -3.13 20.58 -2.84
CA GLY A 183 -1.77 20.20 -2.42
C GLY A 183 -1.57 18.70 -2.18
N ILE A 184 -2.51 17.86 -2.65
CA ILE A 184 -2.49 16.42 -2.46
C ILE A 184 -2.03 15.73 -3.74
N THR A 185 -1.06 14.81 -3.63
CA THR A 185 -0.71 13.91 -4.73
C THR A 185 -1.28 12.52 -4.48
N ALA A 186 -1.65 11.83 -5.55
CA ALA A 186 -2.08 10.43 -5.51
C ALA A 186 -1.39 9.64 -6.61
N ASN A 187 -0.66 8.59 -6.23
CA ASN A 187 0.09 7.75 -7.15
C ASN A 187 -0.13 6.27 -6.80
N ALA A 188 0.09 5.39 -7.77
CA ALA A 188 0.02 3.96 -7.58
C ALA A 188 1.42 3.33 -7.70
N VAL A 189 1.73 2.38 -6.83
CA VAL A 189 2.86 1.46 -7.02
C VAL A 189 2.29 0.15 -7.55
N ALA A 190 2.88 -0.39 -8.62
CA ALA A 190 2.48 -1.65 -9.24
C ALA A 190 3.61 -2.70 -9.11
N PRO A 191 3.65 -3.48 -8.03
CA PRO A 191 4.64 -4.51 -7.83
C PRO A 191 4.51 -5.65 -8.86
N GLY A 192 5.66 -6.23 -9.23
CA GLY A 192 5.74 -7.54 -9.88
C GLY A 192 5.60 -8.68 -8.87
N LEU A 193 6.37 -9.74 -9.07
CA LEU A 193 6.49 -10.80 -8.09
C LEU A 193 7.47 -10.37 -6.99
N ILE A 194 6.97 -10.24 -5.77
CA ILE A 194 7.73 -9.81 -4.60
C ILE A 194 7.78 -10.96 -3.58
N GLU A 195 8.96 -11.26 -3.07
CA GLU A 195 9.20 -12.34 -2.11
C GLU A 195 8.71 -11.95 -0.71
N THR A 196 7.43 -12.22 -0.44
CA THR A 196 6.83 -12.08 0.89
C THR A 196 6.79 -13.43 1.61
N ALA A 197 6.58 -13.42 2.93
CA ALA A 197 6.44 -14.66 3.70
C ALA A 197 5.32 -15.55 3.13
N SER A 198 4.15 -14.97 2.85
CA SER A 198 3.02 -15.70 2.27
C SER A 198 3.30 -16.29 0.87
N LEU A 199 4.21 -15.69 0.10
CA LEU A 199 4.64 -16.26 -1.18
C LEU A 199 5.61 -17.42 -0.96
N ARG A 200 6.52 -17.32 0.01
CA ARG A 200 7.48 -18.39 0.35
C ARG A 200 6.78 -19.67 0.85
N ASP A 201 5.65 -19.52 1.54
CA ASP A 201 4.88 -20.64 2.09
C ASP A 201 4.14 -21.47 1.01
N LEU A 202 4.13 -21.03 -0.24
CA LEU A 202 3.52 -21.77 -1.33
C LEU A 202 4.38 -22.98 -1.75
N GLU A 203 3.80 -24.16 -1.82
CA GLU A 203 4.49 -25.39 -2.26
C GLU A 203 5.23 -25.24 -3.60
N ARG A 204 4.73 -24.36 -4.48
CA ARG A 204 5.32 -24.10 -5.81
C ARG A 204 6.18 -22.84 -5.83
N PHE A 205 6.64 -22.34 -4.69
CA PHE A 205 7.40 -21.10 -4.62
C PHE A 205 8.61 -21.07 -5.57
N GLU A 206 9.48 -22.09 -5.52
CA GLU A 206 10.69 -22.12 -6.36
C GLU A 206 10.37 -22.11 -7.86
N GLN A 207 9.32 -22.81 -8.30
CA GLN A 207 8.90 -22.80 -9.71
C GLN A 207 8.42 -21.41 -10.14
N ILE A 208 7.66 -20.74 -9.28
CA ILE A 208 7.16 -19.38 -9.53
C ILE A 208 8.31 -18.39 -9.55
N ALA A 209 9.23 -18.50 -8.60
CA ALA A 209 10.40 -17.64 -8.49
C ALA A 209 11.36 -17.80 -9.68
N GLU A 210 11.64 -19.03 -10.11
CA GLU A 210 12.50 -19.31 -11.25
C GLU A 210 11.88 -18.78 -12.55
N ARG A 211 10.58 -18.96 -12.74
CA ARG A 211 9.87 -18.36 -13.88
C ARG A 211 9.99 -16.83 -13.87
N ALA A 212 9.82 -16.20 -12.72
CA ALA A 212 9.95 -14.75 -12.61
C ALA A 212 11.38 -14.29 -12.89
N ARG A 213 12.41 -14.97 -12.32
CA ARG A 213 13.83 -14.68 -12.62
C ARG A 213 14.14 -14.75 -14.11
N ARG A 214 13.55 -15.73 -14.81
CA ARG A 214 13.72 -15.87 -16.26
C ARG A 214 13.04 -14.74 -17.02
N ASP A 215 11.79 -14.40 -16.65
CA ASP A 215 10.94 -13.48 -17.40
C ASP A 215 11.25 -12.00 -17.07
N ASN A 216 11.82 -11.71 -15.88
CA ASN A 216 12.24 -10.36 -15.51
C ASN A 216 13.48 -9.92 -16.31
N SER A 217 13.58 -8.62 -16.62
CA SER A 217 14.83 -8.04 -17.15
C SER A 217 15.93 -8.04 -16.09
N ILE A 218 15.60 -7.66 -14.87
CA ILE A 218 16.48 -7.82 -13.69
C ILE A 218 16.28 -9.24 -13.16
N LYS A 219 17.34 -10.08 -13.24
CA LYS A 219 17.25 -11.54 -13.05
C LYS A 219 17.12 -11.99 -11.59
N ARG A 220 16.17 -11.39 -10.89
CA ARG A 220 15.73 -11.79 -9.54
C ARG A 220 14.23 -11.57 -9.37
N ILE A 221 13.65 -12.12 -8.32
CA ILE A 221 12.36 -11.64 -7.81
C ILE A 221 12.57 -10.36 -7.02
N GLY A 222 11.53 -9.56 -6.86
CA GLY A 222 11.59 -8.36 -6.04
C GLY A 222 11.55 -8.69 -4.56
N GLU A 223 12.02 -7.77 -3.73
CA GLU A 223 11.95 -7.82 -2.28
C GLU A 223 10.97 -6.76 -1.77
N PRO A 224 10.38 -6.91 -0.57
CA PRO A 224 9.55 -5.86 0.03
C PRO A 224 10.22 -4.48 0.07
N SER A 225 11.54 -4.44 0.29
CA SER A 225 12.38 -3.23 0.25
C SER A 225 12.36 -2.51 -1.09
N ASP A 226 12.27 -3.22 -2.23
CA ASP A 226 12.15 -2.60 -3.55
C ASP A 226 10.84 -1.79 -3.66
N VAL A 227 9.77 -2.33 -3.08
CA VAL A 227 8.45 -1.67 -3.07
C VAL A 227 8.42 -0.53 -2.06
N ALA A 228 9.01 -0.72 -0.88
CA ALA A 228 9.12 0.31 0.15
C ALA A 228 9.89 1.54 -0.37
N ALA A 229 10.97 1.36 -1.12
CA ALA A 229 11.73 2.47 -1.73
C ALA A 229 10.85 3.31 -2.69
N ALA A 230 10.01 2.66 -3.50
CA ALA A 230 9.07 3.35 -4.39
C ALA A 230 7.99 4.10 -3.61
N ILE A 231 7.45 3.49 -2.53
CA ILE A 231 6.48 4.14 -1.64
C ILE A 231 7.12 5.37 -0.97
N MET A 232 8.33 5.25 -0.43
CA MET A 232 9.06 6.35 0.20
C MET A 232 9.23 7.54 -0.74
N TYR A 233 9.64 7.28 -1.99
CA TYR A 233 9.75 8.33 -3.00
C TYR A 233 8.41 9.03 -3.23
N LEU A 234 7.34 8.29 -3.50
CA LEU A 234 6.03 8.89 -3.81
C LEU A 234 5.35 9.54 -2.60
N ALA A 235 5.70 9.10 -1.38
CA ALA A 235 5.23 9.68 -0.13
C ALA A 235 6.02 10.94 0.29
N SER A 236 7.18 11.18 -0.30
CA SER A 236 8.08 12.26 0.10
C SER A 236 7.59 13.63 -0.34
N PRO A 237 8.00 14.71 0.35
CA PRO A 237 7.76 16.09 -0.10
C PRO A 237 8.35 16.37 -1.49
N GLU A 238 9.48 15.74 -1.84
CA GLU A 238 10.19 15.91 -3.10
C GLU A 238 9.39 15.41 -4.31
N ALA A 239 8.49 14.44 -4.10
CA ALA A 239 7.55 13.98 -5.13
C ALA A 239 6.32 14.89 -5.31
N GLY A 240 6.35 16.13 -4.79
CA GLY A 240 5.20 17.04 -4.79
C GLY A 240 4.67 17.45 -6.17
N PHE A 241 5.41 17.20 -7.24
CA PHE A 241 4.95 17.43 -8.62
C PHE A 241 4.68 16.12 -9.41
N VAL A 242 4.71 14.97 -8.72
CA VAL A 242 4.40 13.65 -9.27
C VAL A 242 3.01 13.24 -8.80
N THR A 243 2.03 13.17 -9.70
CA THR A 243 0.66 12.78 -9.36
C THR A 243 -0.04 12.10 -10.53
N GLY A 244 -0.87 11.10 -10.25
CA GLY A 244 -1.59 10.32 -11.25
C GLY A 244 -0.74 9.23 -11.92
N GLU A 245 0.47 8.99 -11.43
CA GLU A 245 1.42 8.04 -12.01
C GLU A 245 1.21 6.61 -11.49
N VAL A 246 1.66 5.65 -12.30
CA VAL A 246 1.76 4.23 -11.93
C VAL A 246 3.22 3.82 -12.00
N LEU A 247 3.87 3.71 -10.85
CA LEU A 247 5.27 3.31 -10.76
C LEU A 247 5.39 1.78 -10.68
N HIS A 248 5.90 1.17 -11.74
CA HIS A 248 6.11 -0.27 -11.78
C HIS A 248 7.38 -0.66 -11.04
N VAL A 249 7.25 -1.57 -10.07
CA VAL A 249 8.36 -2.19 -9.33
C VAL A 249 8.37 -3.68 -9.66
N SER A 250 8.79 -4.00 -10.87
CA SER A 250 8.57 -5.31 -11.50
C SER A 250 9.81 -5.96 -12.12
N GLY A 251 11.00 -5.37 -11.91
CA GLY A 251 12.23 -5.86 -12.54
C GLY A 251 12.21 -5.82 -14.06
N GLY A 252 11.42 -4.90 -14.66
CA GLY A 252 11.29 -4.74 -16.12
C GLY A 252 10.27 -5.69 -16.76
N ARG A 253 9.43 -6.35 -15.95
CA ARG A 253 8.33 -7.18 -16.45
C ARG A 253 7.01 -6.39 -16.35
N PHE A 254 6.53 -5.86 -17.45
CA PHE A 254 5.36 -4.97 -17.48
C PHE A 254 4.05 -5.69 -17.83
N SER A 255 4.06 -6.85 -18.44
CA SER A 255 2.87 -7.62 -18.86
C SER A 255 3.06 -9.11 -18.64
#